data_666f504120c7b897ae80570a662c1c21
#
_entry.id   666f504120c7b897ae80570a662c1c21
#
_cell.length_a   1.000
_cell.length_b   1.000
_cell.length_c   1.000
_cell.angle_alpha   90.00
_cell.angle_beta   90.00
_cell.angle_gamma   90.00
#
_symmetry.space_group_name_H-M   'P 1'
#
loop_
_entity.id
_entity.type
_entity.pdbx_description
1 polymer ?
#
loop_
_entity_poly.entity_id
_entity_poly.type
_entity_poly.pdbx_seq_one_letter_code
_entity_poly.pdbx_strand_id
1 'polypeptide(L)'
;MDFHFPTFYEMFPVEKRKLKLLREWLRYRTRRLAFARQRKALVNFINNNPLWQPIFTEYPYRVNALLRQYCDKAFNAEQRLQAIRTNFAVAEKKFGVTSCERLIAQQPVLLSQLTDELRLNLTLNHIDPFEGFFAVGLTDGNQRTIYSAGFTFLADNRLLVSSIQGPKGEEAQDLVRQATKALHGVRPMFMLVNAFKVLAETLNCRLEGIPHKRQAKYRWNDSAKLLFNYDEFWQECESTLVEDYWQIPTVLERRPLEEIQSKKRSMYRKRYEMFDNMTAEIQSLLAKKNHE
;
A
#
# COMPACT_ATOMS: atom_id res chain seq x y z
N MET A 1 -16.10 24.14 2.25
CA MET A 1 -16.37 24.21 0.78
C MET A 1 -16.65 22.81 0.27
N ASP A 2 -17.65 22.66 -0.59
CA ASP A 2 -17.93 21.36 -1.19
C ASP A 2 -16.83 20.98 -2.18
N PHE A 3 -16.46 19.72 -2.18
CA PHE A 3 -15.54 19.17 -3.17
C PHE A 3 -16.19 19.14 -4.54
N HIS A 4 -15.50 19.67 -5.53
CA HIS A 4 -15.85 19.53 -6.94
C HIS A 4 -14.85 18.64 -7.67
N PHE A 5 -15.31 17.94 -8.71
CA PHE A 5 -14.42 17.09 -9.47
C PHE A 5 -13.39 17.94 -10.23
N PRO A 6 -12.08 17.73 -10.04
CA PRO A 6 -11.03 18.58 -10.58
C PRO A 6 -11.09 18.72 -12.10
N THR A 7 -10.75 19.90 -12.58
CA THR A 7 -10.52 20.18 -14.00
C THR A 7 -9.22 19.55 -14.47
N PHE A 8 -9.01 19.50 -15.78
CA PHE A 8 -7.76 19.00 -16.35
C PHE A 8 -6.53 19.79 -15.86
N TYR A 9 -6.65 21.11 -15.78
CA TYR A 9 -5.53 21.99 -15.42
C TYR A 9 -5.15 21.89 -13.94
N GLU A 10 -6.11 21.65 -13.06
CA GLU A 10 -5.85 21.36 -11.63
C GLU A 10 -5.09 20.05 -11.45
N MET A 11 -5.32 19.05 -12.32
CA MET A 11 -4.60 17.78 -12.26
C MET A 11 -3.21 17.81 -12.89
N PHE A 12 -2.98 18.68 -13.87
CA PHE A 12 -1.74 18.76 -14.66
C PHE A 12 -1.20 20.20 -14.75
N PRO A 13 -0.87 20.85 -13.63
CA PRO A 13 -0.47 22.27 -13.64
C PRO A 13 0.90 22.53 -14.28
N VAL A 14 1.77 21.54 -14.40
CA VAL A 14 3.20 21.72 -14.71
C VAL A 14 3.67 20.96 -15.98
N GLU A 15 2.79 20.32 -16.73
CA GLU A 15 3.23 19.57 -17.93
C GLU A 15 3.57 20.53 -19.10
N LYS A 16 4.86 20.60 -19.44
CA LYS A 16 5.40 21.52 -20.48
C LYS A 16 5.33 20.94 -21.91
N ARG A 17 5.19 19.63 -22.08
CA ARG A 17 5.21 18.95 -23.39
C ARG A 17 3.84 19.02 -24.07
N LYS A 18 3.67 19.92 -25.05
CA LYS A 18 2.38 20.23 -25.70
C LYS A 18 1.65 18.99 -26.26
N LEU A 19 2.34 18.11 -26.97
CA LEU A 19 1.74 16.89 -27.54
C LEU A 19 1.28 15.91 -26.45
N LYS A 20 2.05 15.76 -25.37
CA LYS A 20 1.66 14.95 -24.23
C LYS A 20 0.44 15.56 -23.53
N LEU A 21 0.44 16.87 -23.34
CA LEU A 21 -0.66 17.61 -22.73
C LEU A 21 -1.96 17.43 -23.52
N LEU A 22 -1.92 17.59 -24.85
CA LEU A 22 -3.08 17.38 -25.74
C LEU A 22 -3.61 15.97 -25.63
N ARG A 23 -2.74 14.95 -25.67
CA ARG A 23 -3.13 13.53 -25.51
C ARG A 23 -3.79 13.25 -24.18
N GLU A 24 -3.23 13.76 -23.08
CA GLU A 24 -3.80 13.56 -21.73
C GLU A 24 -5.10 14.35 -21.57
N TRP A 25 -5.25 15.52 -22.18
CA TRP A 25 -6.49 16.29 -22.21
C TRP A 25 -7.61 15.56 -22.96
N LEU A 26 -7.34 15.00 -24.14
CA LEU A 26 -8.31 14.18 -24.86
C LEU A 26 -8.75 12.96 -24.06
N ARG A 27 -7.80 12.24 -23.45
CA ARG A 27 -8.09 11.11 -22.57
C ARG A 27 -8.91 11.50 -21.34
N TYR A 28 -8.61 12.64 -20.76
CA TYR A 28 -9.38 13.16 -19.64
C TYR A 28 -10.82 13.46 -20.07
N ARG A 29 -11.02 14.19 -21.17
CA ARG A 29 -12.36 14.55 -21.64
C ARG A 29 -13.20 13.32 -21.94
N THR A 30 -12.66 12.37 -22.69
CA THR A 30 -13.39 11.13 -23.04
C THR A 30 -13.77 10.34 -21.79
N ARG A 31 -12.85 10.14 -20.85
CA ARG A 31 -13.11 9.42 -19.59
C ARG A 31 -14.06 10.19 -18.66
N ARG A 32 -13.94 11.49 -18.61
CA ARG A 32 -14.84 12.35 -17.83
C ARG A 32 -16.29 12.22 -18.28
N LEU A 33 -16.53 12.08 -19.57
CA LEU A 33 -17.86 11.84 -20.14
C LEU A 33 -18.30 10.39 -19.93
N ALA A 34 -17.46 9.43 -20.30
CA ALA A 34 -17.76 8.01 -20.18
C ALA A 34 -18.08 7.57 -18.73
N PHE A 35 -17.43 8.19 -17.73
CA PHE A 35 -17.60 7.86 -16.31
C PHE A 35 -18.35 8.95 -15.54
N ALA A 36 -19.29 9.65 -16.19
CA ALA A 36 -20.04 10.76 -15.57
C ALA A 36 -20.79 10.32 -14.31
N ARG A 37 -21.41 9.12 -14.33
CA ARG A 37 -22.12 8.54 -13.18
C ARG A 37 -21.18 8.29 -12.00
N GLN A 38 -20.06 7.58 -12.25
CA GLN A 38 -19.08 7.22 -11.22
C GLN A 38 -18.41 8.47 -10.64
N ARG A 39 -18.13 9.46 -11.48
CA ARG A 39 -17.60 10.76 -11.05
C ARG A 39 -18.56 11.49 -10.11
N LYS A 40 -19.86 11.59 -10.47
CA LYS A 40 -20.87 12.18 -9.59
C LYS A 40 -20.96 11.42 -8.26
N ALA A 41 -20.92 10.09 -8.30
CA ALA A 41 -20.96 9.26 -7.11
C ALA A 41 -19.71 9.44 -6.23
N LEU A 42 -18.50 9.62 -6.83
CA LEU A 42 -17.29 9.93 -6.07
C LEU A 42 -17.38 11.31 -5.39
N VAL A 43 -17.86 12.34 -6.10
CA VAL A 43 -18.05 13.69 -5.53
C VAL A 43 -19.02 13.64 -4.35
N ASN A 44 -20.16 12.97 -4.51
CA ASN A 44 -21.13 12.80 -3.43
C ASN A 44 -20.53 12.05 -2.23
N PHE A 45 -19.73 11.01 -2.50
CA PHE A 45 -19.07 10.26 -1.44
C PHE A 45 -18.10 11.16 -0.65
N ILE A 46 -17.27 11.94 -1.34
CA ILE A 46 -16.28 12.82 -0.68
C ILE A 46 -17.00 13.90 0.13
N ASN A 47 -18.06 14.52 -0.39
CA ASN A 47 -18.81 15.54 0.31
C ASN A 47 -19.55 15.02 1.55
N ASN A 48 -19.95 13.75 1.53
CA ASN A 48 -20.55 13.09 2.70
C ASN A 48 -19.51 12.51 3.68
N ASN A 49 -18.23 12.54 3.33
CA ASN A 49 -17.12 12.05 4.15
C ASN A 49 -15.99 13.10 4.20
N PRO A 50 -16.18 14.21 4.88
CA PRO A 50 -15.30 15.38 4.85
C PRO A 50 -13.89 15.09 5.34
N LEU A 51 -13.71 14.08 6.17
CA LEU A 51 -12.39 13.60 6.61
C LEU A 51 -11.46 13.33 5.40
N TRP A 52 -11.97 12.73 4.35
CA TRP A 52 -11.15 12.31 3.18
C TRP A 52 -11.03 13.36 2.09
N GLN A 53 -11.74 14.50 2.23
CA GLN A 53 -11.72 15.57 1.23
C GLN A 53 -10.31 16.11 0.95
N PRO A 54 -9.44 16.38 1.96
CA PRO A 54 -8.11 16.93 1.72
C PRO A 54 -7.25 16.07 0.79
N ILE A 55 -7.41 14.74 0.82
CA ILE A 55 -6.67 13.82 -0.07
C ILE A 55 -6.88 14.16 -1.55
N PHE A 56 -8.04 14.65 -1.93
CA PHE A 56 -8.39 14.95 -3.32
C PHE A 56 -8.28 16.44 -3.64
N THR A 57 -8.44 17.33 -2.65
CA THR A 57 -8.31 18.78 -2.85
C THR A 57 -6.86 19.22 -2.91
N GLU A 58 -6.00 18.68 -2.05
CA GLU A 58 -4.57 18.99 -2.06
C GLU A 58 -3.82 18.28 -3.20
N TYR A 59 -4.31 17.09 -3.59
CA TYR A 59 -3.72 16.27 -4.66
C TYR A 59 -4.76 15.91 -5.72
N PRO A 60 -5.23 16.88 -6.55
CA PRO A 60 -6.29 16.66 -7.54
C PRO A 60 -6.02 15.51 -8.51
N TYR A 61 -4.73 15.22 -8.79
CA TYR A 61 -4.32 14.11 -9.64
C TYR A 61 -4.85 12.75 -9.17
N ARG A 62 -5.14 12.59 -7.87
CA ARG A 62 -5.62 11.33 -7.29
C ARG A 62 -6.98 10.87 -7.81
N VAL A 63 -7.82 11.76 -8.37
CA VAL A 63 -9.07 11.34 -9.03
C VAL A 63 -8.83 10.46 -10.26
N ASN A 64 -7.59 10.42 -10.78
CA ASN A 64 -7.23 9.49 -11.84
C ASN A 64 -7.28 8.02 -11.39
N ALA A 65 -7.29 7.74 -10.09
CA ALA A 65 -7.60 6.40 -9.58
C ALA A 65 -8.97 5.91 -10.07
N LEU A 66 -9.97 6.81 -10.13
CA LEU A 66 -11.26 6.49 -10.74
C LEU A 66 -11.19 6.47 -12.28
N LEU A 67 -10.58 7.49 -12.89
CA LEU A 67 -10.64 7.69 -14.35
C LEU A 67 -9.75 6.71 -15.14
N ARG A 68 -8.70 6.18 -14.54
CA ARG A 68 -7.70 5.36 -15.26
C ARG A 68 -7.62 3.94 -14.73
N GLN A 69 -7.11 3.77 -13.53
CA GLN A 69 -6.88 2.46 -12.90
C GLN A 69 -6.66 2.64 -11.39
N TYR A 70 -7.01 1.62 -10.62
CA TYR A 70 -6.83 1.61 -9.17
C TYR A 70 -6.56 0.19 -8.70
N CYS A 71 -5.42 -0.03 -8.08
CA CYS A 71 -4.88 -1.29 -7.55
C CYS A 71 -4.84 -2.44 -8.55
N ASP A 72 -5.97 -2.80 -9.13
CA ASP A 72 -6.10 -3.87 -10.10
C ASP A 72 -6.43 -3.31 -11.49
N LYS A 73 -5.58 -3.65 -12.46
CA LYS A 73 -5.76 -3.25 -13.87
C LYS A 73 -7.06 -3.78 -14.49
N ALA A 74 -7.58 -4.89 -13.99
CA ALA A 74 -8.82 -5.49 -14.49
C ALA A 74 -10.07 -4.75 -14.02
N PHE A 75 -9.99 -3.89 -13.00
CA PHE A 75 -11.14 -3.17 -12.49
C PHE A 75 -11.74 -2.23 -13.55
N ASN A 76 -13.02 -2.40 -13.85
CA ASN A 76 -13.81 -1.40 -14.57
C ASN A 76 -14.07 -0.16 -13.69
N ALA A 77 -14.74 0.87 -14.25
CA ALA A 77 -14.95 2.13 -13.54
C ALA A 77 -15.81 1.98 -12.27
N GLU A 78 -16.80 1.09 -12.28
CA GLU A 78 -17.66 0.84 -11.12
C GLU A 78 -16.90 0.11 -10.02
N GLN A 79 -16.11 -0.88 -10.38
CA GLN A 79 -15.24 -1.61 -9.44
C GLN A 79 -14.18 -0.68 -8.81
N ARG A 80 -13.59 0.24 -9.60
CA ARG A 80 -12.67 1.26 -9.06
C ARG A 80 -13.36 2.18 -8.06
N LEU A 81 -14.56 2.68 -8.39
CA LEU A 81 -15.34 3.52 -7.50
C LEU A 81 -15.65 2.80 -6.18
N GLN A 82 -16.12 1.55 -6.29
CA GLN A 82 -16.44 0.74 -5.12
C GLN A 82 -15.19 0.47 -4.27
N ALA A 83 -14.06 0.11 -4.89
CA ALA A 83 -12.81 -0.10 -4.17
C ALA A 83 -12.33 1.16 -3.45
N ILE A 84 -12.41 2.34 -4.08
CA ILE A 84 -12.04 3.62 -3.45
C ILE A 84 -12.95 3.91 -2.24
N ARG A 85 -14.26 3.78 -2.39
CA ARG A 85 -15.23 4.04 -1.30
C ARG A 85 -15.03 3.07 -0.15
N THR A 86 -14.92 1.78 -0.44
CA THR A 86 -14.67 0.75 0.57
C THR A 86 -13.36 0.99 1.29
N ASN A 87 -12.30 1.34 0.56
CA ASN A 87 -10.98 1.60 1.14
C ASN A 87 -11.04 2.67 2.24
N PHE A 88 -11.70 3.80 1.98
CA PHE A 88 -11.79 4.88 2.97
C PHE A 88 -12.73 4.53 4.13
N ALA A 89 -13.90 3.97 3.86
CA ALA A 89 -14.85 3.58 4.89
C ALA A 89 -14.27 2.50 5.83
N VAL A 90 -13.55 1.53 5.27
CA VAL A 90 -12.90 0.49 6.06
C VAL A 90 -11.69 1.04 6.82
N ALA A 91 -10.88 1.93 6.20
CA ALA A 91 -9.74 2.53 6.86
C ALA A 91 -10.15 3.34 8.10
N GLU A 92 -11.18 4.17 8.00
CA GLU A 92 -11.72 4.93 9.13
C GLU A 92 -12.17 3.99 10.26
N LYS A 93 -12.93 2.95 9.92
CA LYS A 93 -13.36 1.93 10.89
C LYS A 93 -12.19 1.15 11.50
N LYS A 94 -11.15 0.82 10.71
CA LYS A 94 -10.06 -0.08 11.13
C LYS A 94 -8.90 0.66 11.79
N PHE A 95 -8.59 1.88 11.38
CA PHE A 95 -7.48 2.68 11.94
C PHE A 95 -7.93 3.72 12.97
N GLY A 96 -9.24 4.06 13.01
CA GLY A 96 -9.79 5.15 13.82
C GLY A 96 -9.59 6.52 13.17
N VAL A 97 -10.43 7.48 13.59
CA VAL A 97 -10.44 8.85 13.02
C VAL A 97 -9.12 9.56 13.26
N THR A 98 -8.60 9.52 14.48
CA THR A 98 -7.33 10.17 14.88
C THR A 98 -6.14 9.71 14.02
N SER A 99 -6.02 8.40 13.75
CA SER A 99 -4.97 7.88 12.88
C SER A 99 -5.16 8.34 11.43
N CYS A 100 -6.42 8.38 10.95
CA CYS A 100 -6.73 8.85 9.61
C CYS A 100 -6.41 10.35 9.45
N GLU A 101 -6.72 11.19 10.43
CA GLU A 101 -6.36 12.61 10.45
C GLU A 101 -4.84 12.82 10.38
N ARG A 102 -4.07 12.05 11.15
CA ARG A 102 -2.61 12.06 11.08
C ARG A 102 -2.10 11.70 9.67
N LEU A 103 -2.65 10.66 9.08
CA LEU A 103 -2.28 10.25 7.71
C LEU A 103 -2.57 11.35 6.69
N ILE A 104 -3.74 12.01 6.80
CA ILE A 104 -4.14 13.13 5.94
C ILE A 104 -3.20 14.32 6.12
N ALA A 105 -2.81 14.63 7.37
CA ALA A 105 -1.81 15.64 7.69
C ALA A 105 -0.37 15.23 7.31
N GLN A 106 -0.19 14.14 6.56
CA GLN A 106 1.10 13.58 6.14
C GLN A 106 2.04 13.21 7.31
N GLN A 107 1.45 12.92 8.46
CA GLN A 107 2.17 12.44 9.63
C GLN A 107 2.13 10.90 9.65
N PRO A 108 3.26 10.22 9.56
CA PRO A 108 3.31 8.77 9.63
C PRO A 108 2.73 8.26 10.96
N VAL A 109 1.98 7.17 10.90
CA VAL A 109 1.54 6.43 12.08
C VAL A 109 2.54 5.29 12.31
N LEU A 110 3.29 5.35 13.41
CA LEU A 110 4.25 4.31 13.78
C LEU A 110 3.49 3.01 14.07
N LEU A 111 3.75 1.98 13.27
CA LEU A 111 3.21 0.63 13.47
C LEU A 111 4.08 -0.18 14.43
N SER A 112 5.40 -0.11 14.25
CA SER A 112 6.35 -0.81 15.11
C SER A 112 7.76 -0.24 14.98
N GLN A 113 8.50 -0.22 16.10
CA GLN A 113 9.94 -0.03 16.15
C GLN A 113 10.62 -1.40 16.05
N LEU A 114 11.09 -1.79 14.85
CA LEU A 114 11.66 -3.11 14.64
C LEU A 114 13.04 -3.30 15.28
N THR A 115 13.87 -2.28 15.16
CA THR A 115 15.21 -2.20 15.74
C THR A 115 15.52 -0.74 16.11
N ASP A 116 16.64 -0.45 16.73
CA ASP A 116 17.05 0.93 17.05
C ASP A 116 17.06 1.83 15.80
N GLU A 117 17.32 1.24 14.62
CA GLU A 117 17.50 1.97 13.39
C GLU A 117 16.29 1.89 12.43
N LEU A 118 15.42 0.88 12.55
CA LEU A 118 14.40 0.57 11.56
C LEU A 118 12.99 0.59 12.14
N ARG A 119 12.07 1.22 11.40
CA ARG A 119 10.66 1.41 11.77
C ARG A 119 9.71 1.00 10.67
N LEU A 120 8.55 0.50 11.07
CA LEU A 120 7.39 0.34 10.20
C LEU A 120 6.41 1.48 10.43
N ASN A 121 6.03 2.13 9.35
CA ASN A 121 5.10 3.25 9.39
C ASN A 121 3.94 3.02 8.41
N LEU A 122 2.72 3.34 8.85
CA LEU A 122 1.57 3.50 7.97
C LEU A 122 1.55 4.94 7.47
N THR A 123 1.39 5.13 6.17
CA THR A 123 1.39 6.44 5.50
C THR A 123 0.33 6.50 4.42
N LEU A 124 0.02 7.71 3.94
CA LEU A 124 -0.59 7.84 2.61
C LEU A 124 0.44 7.44 1.54
N ASN A 125 -0.03 6.76 0.50
CA ASN A 125 0.82 6.44 -0.64
C ASN A 125 1.06 7.69 -1.48
N HIS A 126 2.29 8.21 -1.43
CA HIS A 126 2.72 9.37 -2.21
C HIS A 126 3.40 8.98 -3.52
N ILE A 127 3.75 7.70 -3.70
CA ILE A 127 4.48 7.23 -4.87
C ILE A 127 3.56 7.16 -6.07
N ASP A 128 2.41 6.49 -5.93
CA ASP A 128 1.45 6.34 -7.03
C ASP A 128 0.03 6.03 -6.53
N PRO A 129 -0.95 6.91 -6.75
CA PRO A 129 -2.33 6.69 -6.33
C PRO A 129 -3.01 5.50 -7.03
N PHE A 130 -2.42 5.00 -8.11
CA PHE A 130 -2.93 3.82 -8.82
C PHE A 130 -2.62 2.52 -8.07
N GLU A 131 -1.66 2.55 -7.15
CA GLU A 131 -1.23 1.41 -6.35
C GLU A 131 -1.79 1.43 -4.93
N GLY A 132 -2.94 2.07 -4.72
CA GLY A 132 -3.59 2.24 -3.42
C GLY A 132 -3.32 3.61 -2.80
N PHE A 133 -4.21 4.02 -1.89
CA PHE A 133 -4.07 5.31 -1.18
C PHE A 133 -3.25 5.20 0.09
N PHE A 134 -3.06 4.00 0.63
CA PHE A 134 -2.26 3.75 1.82
C PHE A 134 -1.02 2.93 1.49
N ALA A 135 0.00 3.09 2.31
CA ALA A 135 1.22 2.29 2.23
C ALA A 135 1.77 1.95 3.61
N VAL A 136 2.40 0.79 3.73
CA VAL A 136 3.29 0.46 4.83
C VAL A 136 4.72 0.65 4.35
N GLY A 137 5.48 1.50 5.03
CA GLY A 137 6.87 1.79 4.74
C GLY A 137 7.81 1.27 5.80
N LEU A 138 8.93 0.68 5.37
CA LEU A 138 10.10 0.44 6.20
C LEU A 138 11.03 1.64 6.07
N THR A 139 11.30 2.34 7.16
CA THR A 139 12.12 3.54 7.20
C THR A 139 13.32 3.38 8.14
N ASP A 140 14.39 4.10 7.86
CA ASP A 140 15.54 4.22 8.78
C ASP A 140 15.34 5.31 9.83
N GLY A 141 16.32 5.48 10.71
CA GLY A 141 16.33 6.49 11.79
C GLY A 141 16.24 7.94 11.28
N ASN A 142 16.62 8.19 10.03
CA ASN A 142 16.52 9.49 9.35
C ASN A 142 15.19 9.67 8.58
N GLN A 143 14.22 8.78 8.78
CA GLN A 143 12.94 8.73 8.07
C GLN A 143 13.06 8.46 6.57
N ARG A 144 14.21 7.99 6.08
CA ARG A 144 14.39 7.58 4.69
C ARG A 144 13.65 6.26 4.46
N THR A 145 12.76 6.22 3.48
CA THR A 145 12.06 5.00 3.11
C THR A 145 13.00 4.05 2.39
N ILE A 146 13.19 2.84 2.95
CA ILE A 146 13.98 1.77 2.34
C ILE A 146 13.09 0.93 1.42
N TYR A 147 11.92 0.52 1.90
CA TYR A 147 10.90 -0.18 1.13
C TYR A 147 9.52 0.35 1.47
N SER A 148 8.62 0.30 0.51
CA SER A 148 7.21 0.67 0.70
C SER A 148 6.29 -0.29 -0.03
N ALA A 149 5.17 -0.64 0.56
CA ALA A 149 4.14 -1.47 -0.08
C ALA A 149 2.80 -0.75 -0.03
N GLY A 150 2.24 -0.51 -1.22
CA GLY A 150 0.92 0.08 -1.40
C GLY A 150 -0.17 -0.96 -1.18
N PHE A 151 -1.28 -0.56 -0.58
CA PHE A 151 -2.40 -1.45 -0.34
C PHE A 151 -3.75 -0.74 -0.38
N THR A 152 -4.81 -1.52 -0.45
CA THR A 152 -6.20 -1.07 -0.38
C THR A 152 -7.06 -2.08 0.37
N PHE A 153 -8.08 -1.58 1.07
CA PHE A 153 -9.16 -2.43 1.55
C PHE A 153 -10.19 -2.64 0.44
N LEU A 154 -10.64 -3.86 0.30
CA LEU A 154 -11.72 -4.25 -0.60
C LEU A 154 -12.92 -4.77 0.21
N ALA A 155 -14.06 -4.98 -0.45
CA ALA A 155 -15.23 -5.60 0.15
C ALA A 155 -14.87 -6.97 0.78
N ASP A 156 -15.74 -7.49 1.64
CA ASP A 156 -15.62 -8.80 2.28
C ASP A 156 -14.35 -8.97 3.14
N ASN A 157 -13.97 -7.89 3.86
CA ASN A 157 -12.81 -7.85 4.75
C ASN A 157 -11.50 -8.28 4.04
N ARG A 158 -11.26 -7.80 2.85
CA ARG A 158 -10.06 -8.10 2.08
C ARG A 158 -9.06 -6.94 2.18
N LEU A 159 -7.80 -7.27 2.39
CA LEU A 159 -6.67 -6.36 2.34
C LEU A 159 -5.79 -6.78 1.17
N LEU A 160 -5.78 -5.99 0.09
CA LEU A 160 -5.00 -6.25 -1.10
C LEU A 160 -3.69 -5.46 -1.09
N VAL A 161 -2.55 -6.15 -1.05
CA VAL A 161 -1.24 -5.56 -1.31
C VAL A 161 -1.07 -5.43 -2.83
N SER A 162 -1.06 -4.21 -3.31
CA SER A 162 -1.11 -3.86 -4.74
C SER A 162 0.24 -3.49 -5.34
N SER A 163 1.24 -3.19 -4.50
CA SER A 163 2.62 -2.96 -4.93
C SER A 163 3.62 -3.12 -3.80
N ILE A 164 4.85 -3.49 -4.15
CA ILE A 164 6.01 -3.45 -3.26
C ILE A 164 7.14 -2.79 -4.05
N GLN A 165 7.72 -1.73 -3.49
CA GLN A 165 8.75 -0.94 -4.13
C GLN A 165 9.96 -0.80 -3.20
N GLY A 166 11.13 -1.13 -3.73
CA GLY A 166 12.42 -0.98 -3.07
C GLY A 166 13.15 0.31 -3.45
N PRO A 167 14.33 0.52 -2.89
CA PRO A 167 15.16 1.67 -3.19
C PRO A 167 15.65 1.62 -4.64
N LYS A 168 15.97 2.81 -5.18
CA LYS A 168 16.50 2.98 -6.54
C LYS A 168 17.87 3.67 -6.47
N GLY A 169 18.66 3.48 -7.52
CA GLY A 169 19.98 4.10 -7.64
C GLY A 169 21.12 3.17 -7.20
N GLU A 170 22.35 3.71 -7.25
CA GLU A 170 23.58 2.95 -7.03
C GLU A 170 23.70 2.38 -5.61
N GLU A 171 23.20 3.11 -4.60
CA GLU A 171 23.23 2.68 -3.20
C GLU A 171 22.14 1.66 -2.82
N ALA A 172 21.23 1.32 -3.76
CA ALA A 172 20.07 0.49 -3.46
C ALA A 172 20.45 -0.89 -2.87
N GLN A 173 21.45 -1.54 -3.43
CA GLN A 173 21.91 -2.86 -2.97
C GLN A 173 22.51 -2.80 -1.56
N ASP A 174 23.27 -1.76 -1.26
CA ASP A 174 23.90 -1.58 0.06
C ASP A 174 22.86 -1.29 1.13
N LEU A 175 21.87 -0.46 0.83
CA LEU A 175 20.74 -0.21 1.72
C LEU A 175 19.97 -1.49 2.04
N VAL A 176 19.66 -2.28 1.03
CA VAL A 176 18.96 -3.57 1.22
C VAL A 176 19.80 -4.52 2.06
N ARG A 177 21.12 -4.59 1.81
CA ARG A 177 22.04 -5.45 2.57
C ARG A 177 22.13 -5.02 4.05
N GLN A 178 22.27 -3.71 4.31
CA GLN A 178 22.32 -3.16 5.66
C GLN A 178 21.02 -3.42 6.42
N ALA A 179 19.87 -3.10 5.79
CA ALA A 179 18.56 -3.36 6.37
C ALA A 179 18.32 -4.86 6.62
N THR A 180 18.72 -5.75 5.71
CA THR A 180 18.62 -7.20 5.91
C THR A 180 19.44 -7.66 7.12
N LYS A 181 20.64 -7.10 7.32
CA LYS A 181 21.47 -7.40 8.50
C LYS A 181 20.80 -6.91 9.79
N ALA A 182 20.31 -5.67 9.80
CA ALA A 182 19.60 -5.09 10.95
C ALA A 182 18.32 -5.87 11.28
N LEU A 183 17.60 -6.38 10.29
CA LEU A 183 16.40 -7.22 10.45
C LEU A 183 16.73 -8.72 10.72
N HIS A 184 17.91 -9.00 11.28
CA HIS A 184 18.33 -10.37 11.63
C HIS A 184 18.19 -11.35 10.46
N GLY A 185 18.57 -10.91 9.25
CA GLY A 185 18.56 -11.70 8.03
C GLY A 185 17.20 -11.80 7.32
N VAL A 186 16.20 -11.03 7.72
CA VAL A 186 14.94 -10.90 6.95
C VAL A 186 15.13 -9.85 5.87
N ARG A 187 14.89 -10.21 4.61
CA ARG A 187 14.93 -9.24 3.51
C ARG A 187 13.79 -8.19 3.68
N PRO A 188 14.03 -6.88 3.45
CA PRO A 188 13.05 -5.81 3.68
C PRO A 188 11.68 -6.04 3.06
N MET A 189 11.62 -6.58 1.83
CA MET A 189 10.35 -6.87 1.18
C MET A 189 9.51 -7.93 1.92
N PHE A 190 10.16 -8.98 2.47
CA PHE A 190 9.49 -10.00 3.29
C PHE A 190 9.10 -9.45 4.67
N MET A 191 9.86 -8.48 5.19
CA MET A 191 9.48 -7.80 6.43
C MET A 191 8.17 -7.02 6.25
N LEU A 192 7.96 -6.35 5.10
CA LEU A 192 6.69 -5.71 4.79
C LEU A 192 5.54 -6.74 4.70
N VAL A 193 5.78 -7.90 4.06
CA VAL A 193 4.75 -8.97 4.03
C VAL A 193 4.44 -9.46 5.44
N ASN A 194 5.45 -9.66 6.29
CA ASN A 194 5.22 -10.04 7.70
C ASN A 194 4.42 -8.99 8.46
N ALA A 195 4.68 -7.69 8.23
CA ALA A 195 3.86 -6.62 8.78
C ALA A 195 2.41 -6.69 8.30
N PHE A 196 2.18 -6.97 7.01
CA PHE A 196 0.83 -7.17 6.48
C PHE A 196 0.14 -8.41 7.03
N LYS A 197 0.88 -9.51 7.29
CA LYS A 197 0.32 -10.70 7.96
C LYS A 197 -0.23 -10.32 9.34
N VAL A 198 0.55 -9.60 10.15
CA VAL A 198 0.11 -9.14 11.47
C VAL A 198 -1.05 -8.13 11.37
N LEU A 199 -0.99 -7.18 10.45
CA LEU A 199 -2.07 -6.21 10.22
C LEU A 199 -3.37 -6.92 9.82
N ALA A 200 -3.31 -7.84 8.87
CA ALA A 200 -4.48 -8.55 8.38
C ALA A 200 -5.12 -9.42 9.47
N GLU A 201 -4.31 -10.13 10.24
CA GLU A 201 -4.77 -10.92 11.40
C GLU A 201 -5.45 -10.03 12.44
N THR A 202 -4.78 -8.94 12.86
CA THR A 202 -5.30 -8.01 13.87
C THR A 202 -6.59 -7.31 13.41
N LEU A 203 -6.67 -6.99 12.12
CA LEU A 203 -7.84 -6.33 11.53
C LEU A 203 -8.93 -7.32 11.09
N ASN A 204 -8.73 -8.61 11.28
CA ASN A 204 -9.61 -9.67 10.78
C ASN A 204 -9.92 -9.49 9.28
N CYS A 205 -8.85 -9.43 8.47
CA CYS A 205 -8.92 -9.31 7.02
C CYS A 205 -8.27 -10.52 6.36
N ARG A 206 -8.81 -10.94 5.22
CA ARG A 206 -8.11 -11.84 4.31
C ARG A 206 -7.00 -11.07 3.60
N LEU A 207 -5.76 -11.54 3.71
CA LEU A 207 -4.61 -10.91 3.08
C LEU A 207 -4.42 -11.43 1.66
N GLU A 208 -4.33 -10.51 0.72
CA GLU A 208 -4.19 -10.83 -0.71
C GLU A 208 -3.04 -10.06 -1.36
N GLY A 209 -2.39 -10.71 -2.33
CA GLY A 209 -1.38 -10.12 -3.19
C GLY A 209 -1.87 -9.97 -4.63
N ILE A 210 -1.55 -8.85 -5.26
CA ILE A 210 -1.89 -8.59 -6.67
C ILE A 210 -1.08 -9.50 -7.60
N PRO A 211 -1.68 -10.24 -8.55
CA PRO A 211 -0.95 -10.98 -9.57
C PRO A 211 -0.15 -10.05 -10.48
N HIS A 212 0.98 -10.52 -10.96
CA HIS A 212 1.91 -9.74 -11.77
C HIS A 212 1.24 -9.03 -12.96
N LYS A 213 0.43 -9.74 -13.74
CA LYS A 213 -0.26 -9.20 -14.92
C LYS A 213 -1.43 -8.26 -14.59
N ARG A 214 -1.95 -8.30 -13.36
CA ARG A 214 -3.06 -7.45 -12.89
C ARG A 214 -2.59 -6.17 -12.21
N GLN A 215 -1.29 -6.06 -11.93
CA GLN A 215 -0.74 -4.85 -11.33
C GLN A 215 -1.07 -3.60 -12.16
N ALA A 216 -1.42 -2.50 -11.49
CA ALA A 216 -1.85 -1.26 -12.13
C ALA A 216 -0.84 -0.70 -13.14
N LYS A 217 0.45 -0.89 -12.93
CA LYS A 217 1.53 -0.44 -13.83
C LYS A 217 1.97 -1.47 -14.86
N TYR A 218 1.44 -2.68 -14.83
CA TYR A 218 1.85 -3.72 -15.77
C TYR A 218 1.53 -3.33 -17.21
N ARG A 219 2.53 -3.42 -18.07
CA ARG A 219 2.42 -3.28 -19.53
C ARG A 219 3.18 -4.40 -20.20
N TRP A 220 2.53 -5.15 -21.07
CA TRP A 220 3.14 -6.31 -21.72
C TRP A 220 4.37 -5.97 -22.57
N ASN A 221 4.43 -4.79 -23.18
CA ASN A 221 5.57 -4.30 -23.96
C ASN A 221 6.71 -3.73 -23.10
N ASP A 222 6.51 -3.54 -21.80
CA ASP A 222 7.51 -3.11 -20.83
C ASP A 222 7.90 -4.25 -19.86
N SER A 223 7.44 -5.48 -20.13
CA SER A 223 7.66 -6.64 -19.23
C SER A 223 9.14 -6.91 -18.95
N ALA A 224 10.03 -6.66 -19.93
CA ALA A 224 11.49 -6.76 -19.73
C ALA A 224 12.07 -5.71 -18.78
N LYS A 225 11.31 -4.63 -18.46
CA LYS A 225 11.70 -3.56 -17.53
C LYS A 225 11.12 -3.76 -16.13
N LEU A 226 10.14 -4.65 -15.97
CA LEU A 226 9.62 -5.06 -14.69
C LEU A 226 10.55 -6.12 -14.11
N LEU A 227 11.61 -5.67 -13.45
CA LEU A 227 12.64 -6.52 -12.84
C LEU A 227 12.10 -7.41 -11.70
N PHE A 228 10.86 -7.24 -11.30
CA PHE A 228 10.25 -7.91 -10.17
C PHE A 228 8.99 -8.66 -10.61
N ASN A 229 9.04 -9.99 -10.49
CA ASN A 229 7.90 -10.87 -10.78
C ASN A 229 7.08 -11.07 -9.50
N TYR A 230 5.88 -10.49 -9.47
CA TYR A 230 4.99 -10.60 -8.30
C TYR A 230 4.50 -12.02 -8.06
N ASP A 231 4.26 -12.81 -9.13
CA ASP A 231 3.74 -14.16 -8.97
C ASP A 231 4.81 -15.07 -8.31
N GLU A 232 6.06 -14.99 -8.74
CA GLU A 232 7.18 -15.70 -8.09
C GLU A 232 7.38 -15.24 -6.64
N PHE A 233 7.28 -13.93 -6.39
CA PHE A 233 7.41 -13.39 -5.04
C PHE A 233 6.32 -13.89 -4.08
N TRP A 234 5.07 -13.94 -4.54
CA TRP A 234 3.98 -14.45 -3.70
C TRP A 234 4.13 -15.96 -3.45
N GLN A 235 4.66 -16.73 -4.41
CA GLN A 235 5.01 -18.13 -4.20
C GLN A 235 6.12 -18.29 -3.14
N GLU A 236 7.15 -17.43 -3.13
CA GLU A 236 8.14 -17.40 -2.05
C GLU A 236 7.54 -17.06 -0.68
N CYS A 237 6.39 -16.37 -0.65
CA CYS A 237 5.63 -16.07 0.57
C CYS A 237 4.63 -17.19 0.96
N GLU A 238 4.73 -18.38 0.36
CA GLU A 238 3.85 -19.54 0.58
C GLU A 238 2.38 -19.26 0.28
N SER A 239 2.13 -18.33 -0.64
CA SER A 239 0.79 -17.92 -1.03
C SER A 239 0.20 -18.87 -2.07
N THR A 240 -1.12 -19.00 -2.08
CA THR A 240 -1.86 -19.80 -3.05
C THR A 240 -2.71 -18.89 -3.92
N LEU A 241 -2.66 -19.08 -5.23
CA LEU A 241 -3.54 -18.34 -6.15
C LEU A 241 -4.96 -18.89 -6.03
N VAL A 242 -5.88 -18.04 -5.55
CA VAL A 242 -7.30 -18.34 -5.38
C VAL A 242 -8.09 -17.36 -6.22
N GLU A 243 -8.85 -17.86 -7.18
CA GLU A 243 -9.57 -17.02 -8.16
C GLU A 243 -8.61 -16.05 -8.86
N ASP A 244 -8.70 -14.79 -8.48
CA ASP A 244 -8.02 -13.67 -9.14
C ASP A 244 -6.83 -13.12 -8.34
N TYR A 245 -6.56 -13.60 -7.13
CA TYR A 245 -5.53 -13.03 -6.23
C TYR A 245 -4.72 -14.10 -5.49
N TRP A 246 -3.49 -13.74 -5.14
CA TRP A 246 -2.65 -14.55 -4.27
C TRP A 246 -3.12 -14.41 -2.83
N GLN A 247 -3.67 -15.48 -2.25
CA GLN A 247 -4.03 -15.53 -0.85
C GLN A 247 -2.79 -15.80 -0.01
N ILE A 248 -2.43 -14.85 0.84
CA ILE A 248 -1.23 -14.88 1.66
C ILE A 248 -1.60 -15.38 3.06
N PRO A 249 -0.95 -16.43 3.60
CA PRO A 249 -1.16 -16.88 4.97
C PRO A 249 -0.83 -15.77 5.98
N THR A 250 -1.70 -15.55 6.99
CA THR A 250 -1.47 -14.50 8.00
C THR A 250 -0.51 -14.94 9.11
N VAL A 251 -0.23 -16.23 9.21
CA VAL A 251 0.68 -16.76 10.22
C VAL A 251 2.14 -16.38 9.91
N LEU A 252 2.86 -15.90 10.93
CA LEU A 252 4.30 -15.68 10.82
C LEU A 252 5.03 -17.01 10.91
N GLU A 253 5.79 -17.34 9.87
CA GLU A 253 6.55 -18.59 9.82
C GLU A 253 7.69 -18.61 10.86
N ARG A 254 7.77 -19.68 11.63
CA ARG A 254 8.83 -19.93 12.61
C ARG A 254 9.30 -21.36 12.54
N ARG A 255 10.57 -21.55 12.27
CA ARG A 255 11.21 -22.86 12.35
C ARG A 255 11.64 -23.16 13.77
N PRO A 256 11.48 -24.39 14.27
CA PRO A 256 12.02 -24.80 15.57
C PRO A 256 13.52 -24.50 15.63
N LEU A 257 13.99 -23.96 16.77
CA LEU A 257 15.41 -23.57 16.92
C LEU A 257 16.35 -24.78 16.82
N GLU A 258 15.87 -25.96 17.13
CA GLU A 258 16.58 -27.23 17.04
C GLU A 258 16.98 -27.58 15.61
N GLU A 259 16.13 -27.23 14.65
CA GLU A 259 16.35 -27.46 13.21
C GLU A 259 17.30 -26.42 12.58
N ILE A 260 17.60 -25.35 13.35
CA ILE A 260 18.48 -24.26 12.90
C ILE A 260 19.93 -24.58 13.30
N GLN A 261 20.84 -24.42 12.36
CA GLN A 261 22.29 -24.56 12.65
C GLN A 261 22.71 -23.74 13.87
N SER A 262 23.45 -24.31 14.80
CA SER A 262 23.78 -23.71 16.10
C SER A 262 24.34 -22.29 15.97
N LYS A 263 25.22 -22.04 14.99
CA LYS A 263 25.81 -20.71 14.71
C LYS A 263 24.79 -19.64 14.29
N LYS A 264 23.58 -20.03 13.86
CA LYS A 264 22.51 -19.11 13.43
C LYS A 264 21.41 -18.94 14.49
N ARG A 265 21.35 -19.78 15.52
CA ARG A 265 20.25 -19.79 16.51
C ARG A 265 20.08 -18.47 17.23
N SER A 266 21.18 -17.79 17.61
CA SER A 266 21.12 -16.47 18.25
C SER A 266 20.44 -15.43 17.36
N MET A 267 20.78 -15.41 16.06
CA MET A 267 20.13 -14.51 15.08
C MET A 267 18.63 -14.81 14.94
N TYR A 268 18.24 -16.08 14.94
CA TYR A 268 16.83 -16.47 14.82
C TYR A 268 16.02 -16.14 16.10
N ARG A 269 16.62 -16.26 17.30
CA ARG A 269 15.97 -15.80 18.55
C ARG A 269 15.66 -14.31 18.48
N LYS A 270 16.63 -13.46 18.10
CA LYS A 270 16.42 -12.02 17.92
C LYS A 270 15.37 -11.71 16.86
N ARG A 271 15.34 -12.48 15.75
CA ARG A 271 14.31 -12.36 14.71
C ARG A 271 12.91 -12.64 15.27
N TYR A 272 12.77 -13.71 16.05
CA TYR A 272 11.46 -14.08 16.62
C TYR A 272 11.02 -13.08 17.69
N GLU A 273 11.92 -12.60 18.52
CA GLU A 273 11.67 -11.52 19.47
C GLU A 273 11.19 -10.23 18.74
N MET A 274 11.88 -9.86 17.66
CA MET A 274 11.45 -8.73 16.82
C MET A 274 10.03 -8.94 16.24
N PHE A 275 9.67 -10.14 15.82
CA PHE A 275 8.33 -10.46 15.35
C PHE A 275 7.28 -10.40 16.47
N ASP A 276 7.63 -10.85 17.68
CA ASP A 276 6.74 -10.78 18.84
C ASP A 276 6.47 -9.34 19.23
N ASN A 277 7.52 -8.52 19.29
CA ASN A 277 7.42 -7.09 19.59
C ASN A 277 6.60 -6.36 18.53
N MET A 278 6.86 -6.60 17.25
CA MET A 278 6.08 -6.03 16.14
C MET A 278 4.59 -6.39 16.27
N THR A 279 4.28 -7.64 16.57
CA THR A 279 2.91 -8.11 16.75
C THR A 279 2.23 -7.40 17.91
N ALA A 280 2.88 -7.33 19.06
CA ALA A 280 2.35 -6.67 20.25
C ALA A 280 2.11 -5.16 20.03
N GLU A 281 3.04 -4.46 19.37
CA GLU A 281 2.94 -3.03 19.09
C GLU A 281 1.80 -2.73 18.12
N ILE A 282 1.65 -3.49 17.02
CA ILE A 282 0.57 -3.32 16.05
C ILE A 282 -0.78 -3.60 16.72
N GLN A 283 -0.89 -4.68 17.49
CA GLN A 283 -2.12 -5.01 18.21
C GLN A 283 -2.49 -3.93 19.23
N SER A 284 -1.52 -3.45 20.01
CA SER A 284 -1.74 -2.37 20.99
C SER A 284 -2.20 -1.08 20.32
N LEU A 285 -1.57 -0.69 19.20
CA LEU A 285 -1.94 0.50 18.44
C LEU A 285 -3.40 0.41 17.97
N LEU A 286 -3.78 -0.73 17.41
CA LEU A 286 -5.12 -0.92 16.82
C LEU A 286 -6.20 -1.19 17.87
N ALA A 287 -5.84 -1.63 19.08
CA ALA A 287 -6.79 -1.78 20.19
C ALA A 287 -7.18 -0.43 20.81
N LYS A 288 -6.24 0.53 20.92
CA LYS A 288 -6.48 1.86 21.52
C LYS A 288 -7.57 2.66 20.82
N LYS A 289 -7.77 2.47 19.51
CA LYS A 289 -8.79 3.16 18.72
C LYS A 289 -10.25 2.86 19.14
N ASN A 290 -10.48 1.74 19.84
CA ASN A 290 -11.83 1.33 20.26
C ASN A 290 -12.30 2.10 21.51
N HIS A 291 -11.47 2.98 22.07
CA HIS A 291 -11.75 3.77 23.26
C HIS A 291 -11.82 5.29 22.97
N GLU A 292 -11.58 5.71 21.70
CA GLU A 292 -11.79 7.08 21.19
C GLU A 292 -13.04 7.17 20.31
#